data_5f0460004c34afe3b9f682621a837446
#
_entry.id   5f0460004c34afe3b9f682621a837446
#
_cell.length_a   1.000
_cell.length_b   1.000
_cell.length_c   1.000
_cell.angle_alpha   90.00
_cell.angle_beta   90.00
_cell.angle_gamma   90.00
#
_symmetry.space_group_name_H-M   'P 1'
#
loop_
_entity.id
_entity.type
_entity.pdbx_description
1 polymer ?
#
loop_
_entity_poly.entity_id
_entity_poly.type
_entity_poly.pdbx_seq_one_letter_code
_entity_poly.pdbx_strand_id
1 'polypeptide(L)'
;LQQVVYDSVDFLDDVINRSQFPLQAIDYTVKQNRKIGLGVMGWADLLYEMKIPYNSDEATLLAAKLMEFIDYHSKLKSIKLAEQQGSFPNFKGSIYSQGTLHRKGELDWDMLRNDISSKGIRNATTTTIAPTGTISMIANTSSGVEPQFSLVYVKNVMDGEKLLYVNPHFEKAMHDAGLYSEEMMIKVAETGSIQEMSKIPAEIREVFVTSHDITPEWHIRMQAAFQKFVDNAVSKTINFTNEASVEDIRISYELAHELGCKGVTVYRDGSRQNQVLNVGSSIKEDKEVPCTQLKPRQRPEFTQGMTRKIETGCGHLYVTINYDSEGPFELFTTMGKVGGCASAQLEAIARLVSLCLRSNIDSDEIARQLKAIRCPSPMWNKGEMVTSCADAIARSLEKFSQIEPVNIAGMESNTQTTAKPRPRKKMSGTCPECGSTIQHVEGCLTCPNCGWSKC
;
A
#
# COMPACT_ATOMS: atom_id res chain seq x y z
N LEU A 1 -22.41 -19.38 -16.31
CA LEU A 1 -21.59 -18.19 -16.54
C LEU A 1 -22.40 -17.01 -17.09
N GLN A 2 -23.20 -17.17 -18.16
CA GLN A 2 -24.00 -16.09 -18.77
C GLN A 2 -24.87 -15.34 -17.75
N GLN A 3 -25.62 -16.06 -16.88
CA GLN A 3 -26.47 -15.40 -15.88
C GLN A 3 -25.64 -14.58 -14.88
N VAL A 4 -24.50 -15.09 -14.44
CA VAL A 4 -23.59 -14.35 -13.55
C VAL A 4 -23.10 -13.06 -14.20
N VAL A 5 -22.75 -13.10 -15.50
CA VAL A 5 -22.38 -11.89 -16.26
C VAL A 5 -23.53 -10.89 -16.29
N TYR A 6 -24.76 -11.35 -16.53
CA TYR A 6 -25.94 -10.48 -16.57
C TYR A 6 -26.22 -9.82 -15.22
N ASP A 7 -26.23 -10.59 -14.15
CA ASP A 7 -26.45 -10.08 -12.78
C ASP A 7 -25.36 -9.08 -12.37
N SER A 8 -24.12 -9.37 -12.78
CA SER A 8 -22.98 -8.46 -12.52
C SER A 8 -23.12 -7.13 -13.26
N VAL A 9 -23.58 -7.13 -14.51
CA VAL A 9 -23.80 -5.90 -15.28
C VAL A 9 -24.93 -5.08 -14.67
N ASP A 10 -26.03 -5.72 -14.26
CA ASP A 10 -27.12 -5.06 -13.54
C ASP A 10 -26.62 -4.39 -12.27
N PHE A 11 -25.89 -5.14 -11.44
CA PHE A 11 -25.34 -4.63 -10.19
C PHE A 11 -24.41 -3.44 -10.42
N LEU A 12 -23.48 -3.53 -11.38
CA LEU A 12 -22.52 -2.47 -11.66
C LEU A 12 -23.19 -1.21 -12.22
N ASP A 13 -24.22 -1.34 -13.08
CA ASP A 13 -24.98 -0.18 -13.57
C ASP A 13 -25.77 0.48 -12.44
N ASP A 14 -26.36 -0.29 -11.54
CA ASP A 14 -27.05 0.22 -10.34
C ASP A 14 -26.10 0.93 -9.37
N VAL A 15 -24.87 0.47 -9.23
CA VAL A 15 -23.84 1.16 -8.42
C VAL A 15 -23.62 2.60 -8.92
N ILE A 16 -23.65 2.84 -10.24
CA ILE A 16 -23.53 4.21 -10.78
C ILE A 16 -24.70 5.08 -10.30
N ASN A 17 -25.92 4.52 -10.27
CA ASN A 17 -27.12 5.23 -9.85
C ASN A 17 -27.12 5.56 -8.34
N ARG A 18 -26.53 4.68 -7.52
CA ARG A 18 -26.47 4.81 -6.04
C ARG A 18 -25.27 5.56 -5.54
N SER A 19 -24.22 5.69 -6.34
CA SER A 19 -22.98 6.35 -5.94
C SER A 19 -23.19 7.85 -5.73
N GLN A 20 -22.59 8.38 -4.64
CA GLN A 20 -22.51 9.79 -4.34
C GLN A 20 -21.07 10.26 -4.63
N PHE A 21 -20.95 11.27 -5.46
CA PHE A 21 -19.64 11.78 -5.87
C PHE A 21 -19.33 13.10 -5.16
N PRO A 22 -18.07 13.30 -4.69
CA PRO A 22 -17.71 14.51 -3.94
C PRO A 22 -17.71 15.79 -4.77
N LEU A 23 -17.59 15.67 -6.11
CA LEU A 23 -17.56 16.78 -7.04
C LEU A 23 -18.61 16.61 -8.14
N GLN A 24 -19.32 17.68 -8.46
CA GLN A 24 -20.33 17.69 -9.53
C GLN A 24 -19.75 17.30 -10.90
N ALA A 25 -18.51 17.69 -11.21
CA ALA A 25 -17.84 17.33 -12.45
C ALA A 25 -17.63 15.81 -12.58
N ILE A 26 -17.33 15.13 -11.47
CA ILE A 26 -17.21 13.66 -11.44
C ILE A 26 -18.58 13.02 -11.66
N ASP A 27 -19.60 13.45 -10.91
CA ASP A 27 -20.99 12.96 -11.06
C ASP A 27 -21.47 13.10 -12.50
N TYR A 28 -21.28 14.28 -13.09
CA TYR A 28 -21.63 14.54 -14.49
C TYR A 28 -20.89 13.56 -15.43
N THR A 29 -19.57 13.48 -15.35
CA THR A 29 -18.77 12.64 -16.27
C THR A 29 -19.11 11.16 -16.16
N VAL A 30 -19.29 10.66 -14.94
CA VAL A 30 -19.67 9.27 -14.71
C VAL A 30 -21.05 8.97 -15.31
N LYS A 31 -22.05 9.81 -15.07
CA LYS A 31 -23.41 9.62 -15.59
C LYS A 31 -23.51 9.79 -17.10
N GLN A 32 -22.67 10.66 -17.70
CA GLN A 32 -22.64 10.85 -19.15
C GLN A 32 -22.11 9.63 -19.90
N ASN A 33 -21.19 8.88 -19.31
CA ASN A 33 -20.54 7.74 -19.97
C ASN A 33 -20.97 6.38 -19.42
N ARG A 34 -21.44 6.32 -18.18
CA ARG A 34 -21.87 5.08 -17.51
C ARG A 34 -20.91 3.91 -17.69
N LYS A 35 -19.62 4.16 -17.53
CA LYS A 35 -18.58 3.13 -17.66
C LYS A 35 -18.63 2.18 -16.48
N ILE A 36 -18.72 0.89 -16.76
CA ILE A 36 -18.55 -0.20 -15.81
C ILE A 36 -17.34 -1.04 -16.21
N GLY A 37 -16.90 -1.92 -15.32
CA GLY A 37 -15.72 -2.76 -15.56
C GLY A 37 -15.87 -4.12 -14.91
N LEU A 38 -16.59 -5.04 -15.56
CA LEU A 38 -16.65 -6.44 -15.16
C LEU A 38 -15.35 -7.14 -15.55
N GLY A 39 -14.76 -7.89 -14.62
CA GLY A 39 -13.55 -8.67 -14.82
C GLY A 39 -13.55 -9.97 -14.06
N VAL A 40 -12.43 -10.65 -14.09
CA VAL A 40 -12.23 -11.95 -13.43
C VAL A 40 -11.08 -11.89 -12.43
N MET A 41 -11.10 -12.79 -11.46
CA MET A 41 -9.99 -13.20 -10.62
C MET A 41 -10.01 -14.73 -10.50
N GLY A 42 -8.95 -15.34 -9.97
CA GLY A 42 -8.87 -16.80 -9.87
C GLY A 42 -8.40 -17.49 -11.16
N TRP A 43 -7.77 -16.75 -12.08
CA TRP A 43 -7.32 -17.32 -13.34
C TRP A 43 -6.28 -18.44 -13.16
N ALA A 44 -5.28 -18.24 -12.31
CA ALA A 44 -4.27 -19.25 -12.05
C ALA A 44 -4.85 -20.49 -11.39
N ASP A 45 -5.81 -20.32 -10.46
CA ASP A 45 -6.48 -21.45 -9.81
C ASP A 45 -7.30 -22.27 -10.79
N LEU A 46 -8.01 -21.61 -11.73
CA LEU A 46 -8.74 -22.29 -12.81
C LEU A 46 -7.80 -23.15 -13.66
N LEU A 47 -6.64 -22.60 -14.03
CA LEU A 47 -5.63 -23.34 -14.81
C LEU A 47 -5.09 -24.54 -14.05
N TYR A 48 -4.85 -24.41 -12.74
CA TYR A 48 -4.43 -25.53 -11.88
C TYR A 48 -5.48 -26.64 -11.83
N GLU A 49 -6.77 -26.28 -11.67
CA GLU A 49 -7.86 -27.27 -11.70
C GLU A 49 -7.99 -27.98 -13.04
N MET A 50 -7.79 -27.26 -14.13
CA MET A 50 -7.82 -27.80 -15.49
C MET A 50 -6.52 -28.51 -15.90
N LYS A 51 -5.47 -28.46 -15.03
CA LYS A 51 -4.13 -28.97 -15.31
C LYS A 51 -3.49 -28.40 -16.58
N ILE A 52 -3.73 -27.12 -16.83
CA ILE A 52 -3.18 -26.39 -17.98
C ILE A 52 -2.02 -25.50 -17.49
N PRO A 53 -0.82 -25.61 -18.04
CA PRO A 53 0.28 -24.71 -17.73
C PRO A 53 -0.06 -23.26 -18.08
N TYR A 54 0.23 -22.32 -17.17
CA TYR A 54 -0.03 -20.90 -17.40
C TYR A 54 0.70 -20.37 -18.66
N ASN A 55 1.93 -20.80 -18.87
CA ASN A 55 2.82 -20.44 -19.97
C ASN A 55 2.64 -21.37 -21.19
N SER A 56 1.40 -21.52 -21.65
CA SER A 56 1.05 -22.37 -22.79
C SER A 56 0.12 -21.65 -23.78
N ASP A 57 0.13 -22.09 -25.02
CA ASP A 57 -0.80 -21.60 -26.05
C ASP A 57 -2.25 -22.00 -25.70
N GLU A 58 -2.45 -23.15 -25.07
CA GLU A 58 -3.76 -23.59 -24.59
C GLU A 58 -4.34 -22.61 -23.55
N ALA A 59 -3.54 -22.19 -22.57
CA ALA A 59 -3.97 -21.22 -21.56
C ALA A 59 -4.33 -19.86 -22.19
N THR A 60 -3.52 -19.36 -23.14
CA THR A 60 -3.81 -18.09 -23.83
C THR A 60 -5.05 -18.16 -24.70
N LEU A 61 -5.29 -19.29 -25.36
CA LEU A 61 -6.50 -19.53 -26.15
C LEU A 61 -7.74 -19.58 -25.24
N LEU A 62 -7.67 -20.29 -24.12
CA LEU A 62 -8.74 -20.37 -23.13
C LEU A 62 -9.04 -18.98 -22.54
N ALA A 63 -8.00 -18.19 -22.23
CA ALA A 63 -8.14 -16.81 -21.75
C ALA A 63 -8.93 -15.94 -22.74
N ALA A 64 -8.57 -16.00 -24.02
CA ALA A 64 -9.25 -15.26 -25.07
C ALA A 64 -10.72 -15.69 -25.21
N LYS A 65 -11.03 -16.99 -25.22
CA LYS A 65 -12.39 -17.52 -25.31
C LYS A 65 -13.25 -17.17 -24.13
N LEU A 66 -12.71 -17.29 -22.91
CA LEU A 66 -13.40 -16.89 -21.69
C LEU A 66 -13.75 -15.40 -21.70
N MET A 67 -12.79 -14.56 -22.05
CA MET A 67 -13.00 -13.12 -22.03
C MET A 67 -13.90 -12.67 -23.19
N GLU A 68 -13.82 -13.31 -24.36
CA GLU A 68 -14.77 -13.10 -25.45
C GLU A 68 -16.21 -13.36 -24.99
N PHE A 69 -16.45 -14.49 -24.32
CA PHE A 69 -17.75 -14.83 -23.77
C PHE A 69 -18.26 -13.75 -22.79
N ILE A 70 -17.43 -13.33 -21.87
CA ILE A 70 -17.79 -12.32 -20.88
C ILE A 70 -18.07 -10.97 -21.55
N ASP A 71 -17.20 -10.51 -22.45
CA ASP A 71 -17.36 -9.23 -23.16
C ASP A 71 -18.64 -9.21 -24.00
N TYR A 72 -18.88 -10.27 -24.78
CA TYR A 72 -20.05 -10.40 -25.61
C TYR A 72 -21.36 -10.37 -24.80
N HIS A 73 -21.45 -11.21 -23.77
CA HIS A 73 -22.67 -11.27 -22.93
C HIS A 73 -22.85 -10.03 -22.06
N SER A 74 -21.78 -9.38 -21.60
CA SER A 74 -21.89 -8.11 -20.88
C SER A 74 -22.49 -7.02 -21.77
N LYS A 75 -22.10 -6.96 -23.05
CA LYS A 75 -22.68 -6.02 -24.01
C LYS A 75 -24.12 -6.36 -24.40
N LEU A 76 -24.47 -7.64 -24.56
CA LEU A 76 -25.86 -8.06 -24.75
C LEU A 76 -26.75 -7.61 -23.59
N LYS A 77 -26.26 -7.74 -22.35
CA LYS A 77 -27.00 -7.25 -21.19
C LYS A 77 -27.10 -5.73 -21.15
N SER A 78 -26.03 -5.02 -21.48
CA SER A 78 -26.03 -3.57 -21.57
C SER A 78 -26.97 -3.03 -22.65
N ILE A 79 -27.17 -3.77 -23.76
CA ILE A 79 -28.20 -3.47 -24.77
C ILE A 79 -29.59 -3.61 -24.17
N LYS A 80 -29.90 -4.71 -23.47
CA LYS A 80 -31.19 -4.90 -22.78
C LYS A 80 -31.48 -3.79 -21.77
N LEU A 81 -30.46 -3.31 -21.06
CA LEU A 81 -30.60 -2.16 -20.17
C LEU A 81 -30.87 -0.87 -20.93
N ALA A 82 -30.26 -0.68 -22.11
CA ALA A 82 -30.51 0.49 -22.94
C ALA A 82 -31.96 0.52 -23.47
N GLU A 83 -32.54 -0.63 -23.83
CA GLU A 83 -33.96 -0.72 -24.24
C GLU A 83 -34.92 -0.31 -23.11
N GLN A 84 -34.57 -0.56 -21.85
CA GLN A 84 -35.35 -0.24 -20.68
C GLN A 84 -35.17 1.16 -20.12
N GLN A 85 -33.92 1.64 -20.11
CA GLN A 85 -33.49 2.82 -19.38
C GLN A 85 -32.79 3.88 -20.27
N GLY A 86 -32.66 3.61 -21.57
CA GLY A 86 -31.95 4.45 -22.53
C GLY A 86 -30.43 4.21 -22.55
N SER A 87 -29.80 4.58 -23.64
CA SER A 87 -28.35 4.51 -23.82
C SER A 87 -27.63 5.50 -22.90
N PHE A 88 -26.32 5.33 -22.72
CA PHE A 88 -25.53 6.36 -22.04
C PHE A 88 -25.59 7.69 -22.83
N PRO A 89 -25.68 8.86 -22.14
CA PRO A 89 -25.92 10.16 -22.81
C PRO A 89 -24.93 10.50 -23.93
N ASN A 90 -23.66 10.18 -23.77
CA ASN A 90 -22.63 10.41 -24.77
C ASN A 90 -22.56 9.33 -25.88
N PHE A 91 -23.63 8.57 -26.08
CA PHE A 91 -23.70 7.52 -27.11
C PHE A 91 -23.45 8.08 -28.52
N LYS A 92 -24.06 9.24 -28.83
CA LYS A 92 -23.89 9.89 -30.12
C LYS A 92 -22.44 10.36 -30.31
N GLY A 93 -21.80 9.91 -31.38
CA GLY A 93 -20.38 10.21 -31.64
C GLY A 93 -19.40 9.18 -31.03
N SER A 94 -19.89 8.21 -30.27
CA SER A 94 -19.09 7.10 -29.77
C SER A 94 -18.76 6.06 -30.86
N ILE A 95 -17.81 5.19 -30.56
CA ILE A 95 -17.46 4.03 -31.43
C ILE A 95 -18.68 3.15 -31.75
N TYR A 96 -19.64 3.10 -30.84
CA TYR A 96 -20.86 2.32 -31.01
C TYR A 96 -21.80 2.94 -32.02
N SER A 97 -22.06 4.25 -31.93
CA SER A 97 -22.92 4.96 -32.89
C SER A 97 -22.28 5.09 -34.29
N GLN A 98 -20.95 5.00 -34.36
CA GLN A 98 -20.20 5.02 -35.64
C GLN A 98 -20.04 3.60 -36.23
N GLY A 99 -20.48 2.54 -35.53
CA GLY A 99 -20.31 1.16 -35.97
C GLY A 99 -18.85 0.67 -35.99
N THR A 100 -17.96 1.37 -35.29
CA THR A 100 -16.52 1.10 -35.30
C THR A 100 -16.06 0.18 -34.14
N LEU A 101 -16.96 -0.58 -33.55
CA LEU A 101 -16.60 -1.63 -32.57
C LEU A 101 -15.86 -2.77 -33.28
N HIS A 102 -14.53 -2.75 -33.21
CA HIS A 102 -13.68 -3.77 -33.83
C HIS A 102 -13.45 -4.94 -32.88
N ARG A 103 -14.40 -5.87 -32.82
CA ARG A 103 -14.24 -7.18 -32.17
C ARG A 103 -14.35 -8.28 -33.23
N LYS A 104 -13.46 -9.24 -33.20
CA LYS A 104 -13.46 -10.42 -34.04
C LYS A 104 -13.13 -11.64 -33.19
N GLY A 105 -13.99 -12.63 -33.21
CA GLY A 105 -13.84 -13.85 -32.43
C GLY A 105 -14.76 -14.95 -32.97
N GLU A 106 -15.11 -15.90 -32.11
CA GLU A 106 -15.94 -17.04 -32.44
C GLU A 106 -17.46 -16.72 -32.34
N LEU A 107 -17.82 -15.66 -31.55
CA LEU A 107 -19.21 -15.26 -31.37
C LEU A 107 -19.68 -14.27 -32.46
N ASP A 108 -21.01 -14.12 -32.61
CA ASP A 108 -21.61 -13.28 -33.64
C ASP A 108 -21.55 -11.77 -33.31
N TRP A 109 -20.37 -11.21 -33.50
CA TRP A 109 -20.11 -9.78 -33.27
C TRP A 109 -20.83 -8.87 -34.30
N ASP A 110 -21.21 -9.40 -35.47
CA ASP A 110 -21.99 -8.64 -36.46
C ASP A 110 -23.41 -8.44 -35.99
N MET A 111 -24.04 -9.49 -35.48
CA MET A 111 -25.36 -9.38 -34.83
C MET A 111 -25.30 -8.38 -33.67
N LEU A 112 -24.32 -8.46 -32.82
CA LEU A 112 -24.17 -7.55 -31.68
C LEU A 112 -24.01 -6.08 -32.13
N ARG A 113 -23.21 -5.79 -33.16
CA ARG A 113 -23.08 -4.44 -33.75
C ARG A 113 -24.41 -3.91 -34.28
N ASN A 114 -25.18 -4.74 -34.97
CA ASN A 114 -26.48 -4.37 -35.49
C ASN A 114 -27.48 -4.07 -34.36
N ASP A 115 -27.46 -4.87 -33.31
CA ASP A 115 -28.28 -4.65 -32.11
C ASP A 115 -27.90 -3.33 -31.39
N ILE A 116 -26.62 -3.06 -31.23
CA ILE A 116 -26.16 -1.77 -30.65
C ILE A 116 -26.62 -0.59 -31.51
N SER A 117 -26.51 -0.70 -32.83
CA SER A 117 -26.88 0.38 -33.74
C SER A 117 -28.37 0.69 -33.71
N SER A 118 -29.23 -0.32 -33.54
CA SER A 118 -30.68 -0.20 -33.56
C SER A 118 -31.31 0.09 -32.17
N LYS A 119 -30.76 -0.52 -31.12
CA LYS A 119 -31.30 -0.48 -29.74
C LYS A 119 -30.48 0.38 -28.78
N GLY A 120 -29.24 0.72 -29.15
CA GLY A 120 -28.28 1.42 -28.29
C GLY A 120 -27.57 0.49 -27.30
N ILE A 121 -26.74 1.08 -26.44
CA ILE A 121 -26.05 0.40 -25.34
C ILE A 121 -25.99 1.30 -24.11
N ARG A 122 -26.23 0.74 -22.92
CA ARG A 122 -26.34 1.48 -21.65
C ARG A 122 -25.01 2.00 -21.12
N ASN A 123 -23.93 1.24 -21.33
CA ASN A 123 -22.62 1.48 -20.74
C ASN A 123 -21.57 1.70 -21.84
N ALA A 124 -20.79 2.75 -21.74
CA ALA A 124 -19.73 3.07 -22.71
C ALA A 124 -18.57 2.05 -22.67
N THR A 125 -18.34 1.39 -21.56
CA THR A 125 -17.45 0.24 -21.40
C THR A 125 -18.11 -0.76 -20.46
N THR A 126 -17.90 -2.07 -20.69
CA THR A 126 -18.46 -3.12 -19.84
C THR A 126 -17.40 -3.96 -19.13
N THR A 127 -16.19 -4.04 -19.64
CA THR A 127 -15.16 -4.97 -19.16
C THR A 127 -13.84 -4.30 -18.78
N THR A 128 -13.19 -4.84 -17.73
CA THR A 128 -11.85 -4.48 -17.25
C THR A 128 -11.24 -5.66 -16.53
N ILE A 129 -9.91 -5.75 -16.47
CA ILE A 129 -9.22 -6.64 -15.54
C ILE A 129 -8.51 -5.76 -14.49
N ALA A 130 -9.08 -5.75 -13.29
CA ALA A 130 -8.52 -5.02 -12.15
C ALA A 130 -7.45 -5.88 -11.42
N PRO A 131 -6.57 -5.27 -10.61
CA PRO A 131 -5.55 -6.02 -9.86
C PRO A 131 -6.12 -7.03 -8.86
N THR A 132 -7.23 -6.73 -8.23
CA THR A 132 -7.96 -7.55 -7.23
C THR A 132 -7.14 -8.07 -6.05
N GLY A 133 -5.99 -7.44 -5.73
CA GLY A 133 -5.04 -7.94 -4.73
C GLY A 133 -5.65 -8.21 -3.35
N THR A 134 -6.53 -7.34 -2.85
CA THR A 134 -7.18 -7.51 -1.54
C THR A 134 -8.42 -8.38 -1.62
N ILE A 135 -9.28 -8.18 -2.62
CA ILE A 135 -10.55 -8.93 -2.72
C ILE A 135 -10.33 -10.40 -3.08
N SER A 136 -9.25 -10.74 -3.78
CA SER A 136 -8.90 -12.13 -4.05
C SER A 136 -8.53 -12.88 -2.77
N MET A 137 -7.85 -12.24 -1.82
CA MET A 137 -7.58 -12.82 -0.51
C MET A 137 -8.86 -13.10 0.28
N ILE A 138 -9.86 -12.20 0.21
CA ILE A 138 -11.16 -12.40 0.86
C ILE A 138 -11.90 -13.58 0.23
N ALA A 139 -11.81 -13.71 -1.10
CA ALA A 139 -12.44 -14.80 -1.85
C ALA A 139 -11.61 -16.10 -1.85
N ASN A 140 -10.43 -16.10 -1.23
CA ASN A 140 -9.48 -17.22 -1.22
C ASN A 140 -9.16 -17.75 -2.63
N THR A 141 -8.78 -16.84 -3.53
CA THR A 141 -8.45 -17.17 -4.92
C THR A 141 -7.26 -16.33 -5.41
N SER A 142 -6.69 -16.70 -6.55
CA SER A 142 -5.59 -15.95 -7.18
C SER A 142 -6.04 -14.57 -7.67
N SER A 143 -5.12 -13.61 -7.69
CA SER A 143 -5.42 -12.22 -8.05
C SER A 143 -5.58 -12.05 -9.56
N GLY A 144 -6.74 -11.57 -9.99
CA GLY A 144 -7.00 -11.21 -11.39
C GLY A 144 -6.61 -12.31 -12.35
N VAL A 145 -5.74 -11.96 -13.29
CA VAL A 145 -5.15 -12.87 -14.28
C VAL A 145 -3.65 -13.10 -14.04
N GLU A 146 -3.18 -12.77 -12.83
CA GLU A 146 -1.80 -13.01 -12.45
C GLU A 146 -1.53 -14.51 -12.21
N PRO A 147 -0.34 -15.02 -12.51
CA PRO A 147 0.09 -16.32 -12.01
C PRO A 147 0.31 -16.24 -10.50
N GLN A 148 0.36 -17.36 -9.83
CA GLN A 148 0.73 -17.38 -8.41
C GLN A 148 2.17 -16.86 -8.23
N PHE A 149 2.34 -16.00 -7.23
CA PHE A 149 3.67 -15.49 -6.89
C PHE A 149 4.52 -16.56 -6.22
N SER A 150 3.92 -17.35 -5.34
CA SER A 150 4.55 -18.48 -4.66
C SER A 150 3.51 -19.55 -4.36
N LEU A 151 3.91 -20.82 -4.46
CA LEU A 151 3.07 -21.97 -4.10
C LEU A 151 3.02 -22.19 -2.58
N VAL A 152 4.12 -21.86 -1.91
CA VAL A 152 4.27 -21.99 -0.46
C VAL A 152 5.00 -20.77 0.07
N TYR A 153 4.49 -20.15 1.11
CA TYR A 153 5.16 -19.03 1.77
C TYR A 153 5.00 -19.08 3.29
N VAL A 154 5.96 -18.50 3.98
CA VAL A 154 5.94 -18.40 5.44
C VAL A 154 5.37 -17.05 5.84
N LYS A 155 4.29 -17.06 6.60
CA LYS A 155 3.69 -15.86 7.17
C LYS A 155 4.17 -15.71 8.62
N ASN A 156 4.89 -14.63 8.89
CA ASN A 156 5.23 -14.27 10.26
C ASN A 156 3.98 -13.66 10.92
N VAL A 157 3.49 -14.29 11.95
CA VAL A 157 2.36 -13.79 12.77
C VAL A 157 2.88 -13.17 14.06
N MET A 158 1.99 -12.51 14.81
CA MET A 158 2.33 -11.93 16.11
C MET A 158 2.98 -13.00 17.01
N ASP A 159 3.95 -12.59 17.82
CA ASP A 159 4.76 -13.42 18.74
C ASP A 159 5.87 -14.26 18.09
N GLY A 160 6.21 -13.99 16.80
CA GLY A 160 7.34 -14.67 16.13
C GLY A 160 7.04 -16.08 15.64
N GLU A 161 5.79 -16.52 15.73
CA GLU A 161 5.38 -17.79 15.14
C GLU A 161 5.37 -17.71 13.61
N LYS A 162 5.90 -18.74 12.96
CA LYS A 162 5.96 -18.89 11.50
C LYS A 162 4.85 -19.85 11.07
N LEU A 163 3.85 -19.32 10.38
CA LEU A 163 2.80 -20.15 9.77
C LEU A 163 3.15 -20.42 8.31
N LEU A 164 3.18 -21.69 7.96
CA LEU A 164 3.35 -22.14 6.59
C LEU A 164 1.98 -22.07 5.89
N TYR A 165 1.90 -21.32 4.82
CA TYR A 165 0.73 -21.28 3.92
C TYR A 165 1.08 -22.02 2.65
N VAL A 166 0.27 -23.00 2.29
CA VAL A 166 0.39 -23.77 1.05
C VAL A 166 -0.81 -23.49 0.16
N ASN A 167 -0.57 -23.27 -1.15
CA ASN A 167 -1.65 -23.11 -2.10
C ASN A 167 -2.51 -24.41 -2.10
N PRO A 168 -3.85 -24.30 -1.93
CA PRO A 168 -4.71 -25.51 -1.76
C PRO A 168 -4.69 -26.46 -2.95
N HIS A 169 -4.57 -25.94 -4.18
CA HIS A 169 -4.51 -26.80 -5.38
C HIS A 169 -3.17 -27.56 -5.47
N PHE A 170 -2.08 -26.88 -5.08
CA PHE A 170 -0.76 -27.50 -5.01
C PHE A 170 -0.69 -28.53 -3.88
N GLU A 171 -1.22 -28.19 -2.72
CA GLU A 171 -1.30 -29.10 -1.58
C GLU A 171 -2.02 -30.40 -1.96
N LYS A 172 -3.20 -30.27 -2.59
CA LYS A 172 -3.98 -31.40 -3.09
C LYS A 172 -3.18 -32.23 -4.10
N ALA A 173 -2.52 -31.59 -5.07
CA ALA A 173 -1.72 -32.31 -6.07
C ALA A 173 -0.56 -33.10 -5.44
N MET A 174 0.08 -32.52 -4.41
CA MET A 174 1.16 -33.19 -3.68
C MET A 174 0.65 -34.35 -2.82
N HIS A 175 -0.53 -34.23 -2.22
CA HIS A 175 -1.20 -35.33 -1.50
C HIS A 175 -1.59 -36.46 -2.45
N ASP A 176 -2.20 -36.13 -3.60
CA ASP A 176 -2.61 -37.11 -4.61
C ASP A 176 -1.40 -37.88 -5.17
N ALA A 177 -0.24 -37.24 -5.24
CA ALA A 177 1.03 -37.85 -5.67
C ALA A 177 1.76 -38.60 -4.54
N GLY A 178 1.29 -38.52 -3.29
CA GLY A 178 1.97 -39.11 -2.12
C GLY A 178 3.28 -38.43 -1.75
N LEU A 179 3.47 -37.18 -2.13
CA LEU A 179 4.72 -36.42 -1.95
C LEU A 179 4.60 -35.29 -0.90
N TYR A 180 3.42 -35.13 -0.31
CA TYR A 180 3.23 -34.08 0.70
C TYR A 180 3.98 -34.41 1.98
N SER A 181 4.85 -33.52 2.41
CA SER A 181 5.46 -33.51 3.74
C SER A 181 5.80 -32.07 4.12
N GLU A 182 5.83 -31.79 5.41
CA GLU A 182 6.17 -30.46 5.92
C GLU A 182 7.59 -30.04 5.48
N GLU A 183 8.54 -30.97 5.52
CA GLU A 183 9.91 -30.74 5.02
C GLU A 183 9.94 -30.35 3.55
N MET A 184 9.12 -31.00 2.71
CA MET A 184 9.01 -30.68 1.30
C MET A 184 8.41 -29.29 1.12
N MET A 185 7.37 -28.93 1.87
CA MET A 185 6.73 -27.61 1.78
C MET A 185 7.69 -26.49 2.23
N ILE A 186 8.45 -26.71 3.31
CA ILE A 186 9.51 -25.77 3.74
C ILE A 186 10.54 -25.58 2.61
N LYS A 187 10.97 -26.65 1.98
CA LYS A 187 11.93 -26.57 0.87
C LYS A 187 11.38 -25.81 -0.32
N VAL A 188 10.09 -26.00 -0.66
CA VAL A 188 9.42 -25.22 -1.72
C VAL A 188 9.34 -23.74 -1.35
N ALA A 189 9.07 -23.41 -0.08
CA ALA A 189 9.05 -22.04 0.40
C ALA A 189 10.44 -21.38 0.31
N GLU A 190 11.52 -22.13 0.60
CA GLU A 190 12.90 -21.65 0.53
C GLU A 190 13.37 -21.40 -0.90
N THR A 191 13.04 -22.31 -1.82
CA THR A 191 13.43 -22.17 -3.24
C THR A 191 12.54 -21.23 -4.02
N GLY A 192 11.27 -21.07 -3.60
CA GLY A 192 10.26 -20.28 -4.29
C GLY A 192 9.75 -20.87 -5.61
N SER A 193 10.34 -21.96 -6.07
CA SER A 193 9.99 -22.67 -7.30
C SER A 193 10.17 -24.19 -7.11
N ILE A 194 9.39 -24.96 -7.86
CA ILE A 194 9.50 -26.43 -7.88
C ILE A 194 10.16 -26.95 -9.16
N GLN A 195 10.57 -26.07 -10.09
CA GLN A 195 11.02 -26.45 -11.43
C GLN A 195 12.26 -27.36 -11.41
N GLU A 196 13.19 -27.11 -10.48
CA GLU A 196 14.41 -27.91 -10.32
C GLU A 196 14.28 -29.11 -9.37
N MET A 197 13.09 -29.30 -8.78
CA MET A 197 12.85 -30.39 -7.82
C MET A 197 12.53 -31.71 -8.54
N SER A 198 13.55 -32.47 -8.91
CA SER A 198 13.41 -33.76 -9.62
C SER A 198 12.56 -34.82 -8.90
N LYS A 199 12.35 -34.71 -7.58
CA LYS A 199 11.44 -35.58 -6.83
C LYS A 199 9.97 -35.34 -7.15
N ILE A 200 9.61 -34.16 -7.66
CA ILE A 200 8.25 -33.82 -8.05
C ILE A 200 8.07 -34.20 -9.54
N PRO A 201 7.01 -34.95 -9.90
CA PRO A 201 6.75 -35.34 -11.26
C PRO A 201 6.70 -34.15 -12.22
N ALA A 202 7.18 -34.33 -13.46
CA ALA A 202 7.20 -33.28 -14.48
C ALA A 202 5.80 -32.68 -14.73
N GLU A 203 4.78 -33.53 -14.76
CA GLU A 203 3.38 -33.13 -14.95
C GLU A 203 2.89 -32.12 -13.87
N ILE A 204 3.35 -32.26 -12.62
CA ILE A 204 3.03 -31.30 -11.55
C ILE A 204 3.87 -30.02 -11.73
N ARG A 205 5.16 -30.15 -12.05
CA ARG A 205 6.04 -28.98 -12.22
C ARG A 205 5.62 -28.10 -13.38
N GLU A 206 5.17 -28.67 -14.49
CA GLU A 206 4.69 -27.94 -15.65
C GLU A 206 3.42 -27.13 -15.37
N VAL A 207 2.51 -27.67 -14.58
CA VAL A 207 1.24 -26.98 -14.23
C VAL A 207 1.45 -25.93 -13.14
N PHE A 208 2.19 -26.26 -12.08
CA PHE A 208 2.36 -25.38 -10.92
C PHE A 208 3.57 -24.46 -11.08
N VAL A 209 3.54 -23.63 -12.11
CA VAL A 209 4.54 -22.57 -12.35
C VAL A 209 4.21 -21.33 -11.50
N THR A 210 5.26 -20.66 -11.03
CA THR A 210 5.17 -19.38 -10.31
C THR A 210 5.47 -18.21 -11.23
N SER A 211 5.23 -16.98 -10.76
CA SER A 211 5.48 -15.77 -11.55
C SER A 211 6.93 -15.63 -12.03
N HIS A 212 7.90 -16.18 -11.30
CA HIS A 212 9.32 -16.16 -11.65
C HIS A 212 9.74 -17.28 -12.59
N ASP A 213 8.94 -18.35 -12.69
CA ASP A 213 9.17 -19.44 -13.62
C ASP A 213 8.72 -19.09 -15.06
N ILE A 214 7.87 -18.06 -15.17
CA ILE A 214 7.24 -17.65 -16.43
C ILE A 214 8.09 -16.55 -17.08
N THR A 215 8.43 -16.74 -18.36
CA THR A 215 9.18 -15.72 -19.09
C THR A 215 8.36 -14.44 -19.34
N PRO A 216 8.99 -13.27 -19.48
CA PRO A 216 8.30 -12.01 -19.78
C PRO A 216 7.38 -12.11 -21.00
N GLU A 217 7.77 -12.87 -22.02
CA GLU A 217 6.97 -13.10 -23.22
C GLU A 217 5.61 -13.74 -22.87
N TRP A 218 5.59 -14.78 -22.05
CA TRP A 218 4.35 -15.46 -21.67
C TRP A 218 3.46 -14.59 -20.78
N HIS A 219 4.04 -13.76 -19.93
CA HIS A 219 3.28 -12.74 -19.18
C HIS A 219 2.54 -11.80 -20.13
N ILE A 220 3.21 -11.34 -21.19
CA ILE A 220 2.64 -10.40 -22.16
C ILE A 220 1.61 -11.08 -23.06
N ARG A 221 1.89 -12.29 -23.55
CA ARG A 221 0.93 -13.08 -24.34
C ARG A 221 -0.37 -13.33 -23.59
N MET A 222 -0.27 -13.69 -22.31
CA MET A 222 -1.46 -13.86 -21.47
C MET A 222 -2.22 -12.55 -21.30
N GLN A 223 -1.55 -11.45 -21.03
CA GLN A 223 -2.17 -10.12 -20.95
C GLN A 223 -2.88 -9.75 -22.24
N ALA A 224 -2.23 -9.97 -23.39
CA ALA A 224 -2.77 -9.68 -24.71
C ALA A 224 -3.99 -10.54 -25.03
N ALA A 225 -3.99 -11.82 -24.64
CA ALA A 225 -5.13 -12.71 -24.82
C ALA A 225 -6.40 -12.17 -24.14
N PHE A 226 -6.28 -11.70 -22.91
CA PHE A 226 -7.38 -11.01 -22.22
C PHE A 226 -7.71 -9.66 -22.85
N GLN A 227 -6.68 -8.85 -23.19
CA GLN A 227 -6.89 -7.50 -23.71
C GLN A 227 -7.66 -7.48 -25.03
N LYS A 228 -7.59 -8.55 -25.81
CA LYS A 228 -8.34 -8.70 -27.06
C LYS A 228 -9.84 -8.47 -26.88
N PHE A 229 -10.40 -8.84 -25.72
CA PHE A 229 -11.81 -8.74 -25.40
C PHE A 229 -12.12 -7.92 -24.14
N VAL A 230 -11.20 -7.03 -23.73
CA VAL A 230 -11.41 -6.10 -22.61
C VAL A 230 -11.51 -4.67 -23.12
N ASP A 231 -12.57 -3.95 -22.73
CA ASP A 231 -12.77 -2.55 -23.12
C ASP A 231 -11.74 -1.62 -22.49
N ASN A 232 -11.47 -1.77 -21.20
CA ASN A 232 -10.47 -0.99 -20.49
C ASN A 232 -9.08 -1.66 -20.57
N ALA A 233 -8.17 -1.36 -19.66
CA ALA A 233 -6.89 -2.02 -19.58
C ALA A 233 -6.98 -3.35 -18.80
N VAL A 234 -5.99 -4.20 -19.01
CA VAL A 234 -5.74 -5.41 -18.23
C VAL A 234 -4.61 -5.13 -17.26
N SER A 235 -4.88 -5.21 -15.97
CA SER A 235 -3.84 -5.13 -14.94
C SER A 235 -3.08 -6.44 -14.90
N LYS A 236 -1.81 -6.37 -15.25
CA LYS A 236 -0.89 -7.51 -15.26
C LYS A 236 0.53 -7.03 -15.02
N THR A 237 1.22 -7.70 -14.09
CA THR A 237 2.62 -7.42 -13.79
C THR A 237 3.53 -8.43 -14.50
N ILE A 238 4.58 -7.93 -15.11
CA ILE A 238 5.71 -8.74 -15.60
C ILE A 238 6.75 -8.74 -14.49
N ASN A 239 6.97 -9.90 -13.88
CA ASN A 239 7.95 -10.06 -12.82
C ASN A 239 9.31 -10.42 -13.41
N PHE A 240 10.28 -9.53 -13.25
CA PHE A 240 11.65 -9.74 -13.68
C PHE A 240 12.53 -10.15 -12.50
N THR A 241 13.50 -11.00 -12.76
CA THR A 241 14.58 -11.28 -11.80
C THR A 241 15.48 -10.05 -11.60
N ASN A 242 16.27 -10.03 -10.53
CA ASN A 242 17.21 -8.93 -10.27
C ASN A 242 18.29 -8.79 -11.37
N GLU A 243 18.55 -9.84 -12.14
CA GLU A 243 19.55 -9.87 -13.21
C GLU A 243 19.03 -9.26 -14.54
N ALA A 244 17.72 -8.99 -14.64
CA ALA A 244 17.12 -8.46 -15.86
C ALA A 244 17.75 -7.13 -16.27
N SER A 245 18.09 -7.03 -17.54
CA SER A 245 18.71 -5.86 -18.16
C SER A 245 17.67 -4.83 -18.59
N VAL A 246 18.12 -3.61 -18.89
CA VAL A 246 17.27 -2.56 -19.49
C VAL A 246 16.73 -3.03 -20.86
N GLU A 247 17.50 -3.83 -21.59
CA GLU A 247 17.10 -4.36 -22.89
C GLU A 247 15.93 -5.35 -22.77
N ASP A 248 15.93 -6.23 -21.77
CA ASP A 248 14.81 -7.15 -21.52
C ASP A 248 13.50 -6.41 -21.26
N ILE A 249 13.60 -5.30 -20.51
CA ILE A 249 12.47 -4.43 -20.24
C ILE A 249 12.00 -3.73 -21.51
N ARG A 250 12.93 -3.22 -22.35
CA ARG A 250 12.61 -2.56 -23.62
C ARG A 250 11.86 -3.52 -24.56
N ILE A 251 12.40 -4.71 -24.76
CA ILE A 251 11.77 -5.74 -25.61
C ILE A 251 10.35 -6.07 -25.10
N SER A 252 10.17 -6.14 -23.79
CA SER A 252 8.86 -6.42 -23.21
C SER A 252 7.84 -5.32 -23.48
N TYR A 253 8.22 -4.05 -23.40
CA TYR A 253 7.34 -2.93 -23.78
C TYR A 253 6.98 -2.94 -25.26
N GLU A 254 7.95 -3.22 -26.13
CA GLU A 254 7.73 -3.30 -27.57
C GLU A 254 6.77 -4.45 -27.91
N LEU A 255 6.99 -5.63 -27.37
CA LEU A 255 6.09 -6.78 -27.57
C LEU A 255 4.68 -6.51 -27.06
N ALA A 256 4.54 -5.88 -25.91
CA ALA A 256 3.22 -5.52 -25.37
C ALA A 256 2.48 -4.54 -26.29
N HIS A 257 3.18 -3.57 -26.87
CA HIS A 257 2.63 -2.66 -27.87
C HIS A 257 2.22 -3.39 -29.15
N GLU A 258 3.08 -4.25 -29.68
CA GLU A 258 2.80 -5.04 -30.88
C GLU A 258 1.57 -5.95 -30.72
N LEU A 259 1.40 -6.53 -29.52
CA LEU A 259 0.25 -7.39 -29.21
C LEU A 259 -1.01 -6.60 -28.78
N GLY A 260 -0.97 -5.26 -28.81
CA GLY A 260 -2.12 -4.38 -28.56
C GLY A 260 -2.52 -4.27 -27.09
N CYS A 261 -1.61 -4.49 -26.15
CA CYS A 261 -1.83 -4.20 -24.74
C CYS A 261 -1.97 -2.69 -24.51
N LYS A 262 -2.94 -2.26 -23.69
CA LYS A 262 -3.20 -0.85 -23.39
C LYS A 262 -2.32 -0.26 -22.29
N GLY A 263 -1.63 -1.10 -21.56
CA GLY A 263 -0.71 -0.70 -20.50
C GLY A 263 0.15 -1.89 -20.08
N VAL A 264 1.28 -1.64 -19.45
CA VAL A 264 2.22 -2.64 -18.97
C VAL A 264 2.74 -2.23 -17.62
N THR A 265 2.80 -3.16 -16.69
CA THR A 265 3.45 -2.98 -15.39
C THR A 265 4.64 -3.92 -15.30
N VAL A 266 5.82 -3.38 -15.02
CA VAL A 266 7.03 -4.16 -14.78
C VAL A 266 7.45 -4.05 -13.31
N TYR A 267 7.86 -5.16 -12.74
CA TYR A 267 8.46 -5.22 -11.42
C TYR A 267 9.75 -6.04 -11.50
N ARG A 268 10.88 -5.42 -11.15
CA ARG A 268 12.17 -6.09 -11.03
C ARG A 268 12.47 -6.38 -9.57
N ASP A 269 12.79 -7.62 -9.26
CA ASP A 269 13.13 -8.04 -7.90
C ASP A 269 14.27 -7.16 -7.33
N GLY A 270 14.16 -6.79 -6.05
CA GLY A 270 15.12 -5.90 -5.38
C GLY A 270 15.05 -4.42 -5.77
N SER A 271 14.10 -3.98 -6.62
CA SER A 271 13.98 -2.56 -7.01
C SER A 271 13.40 -1.66 -5.92
N ARG A 272 12.80 -2.22 -4.86
CA ARG A 272 12.27 -1.50 -3.69
C ARG A 272 12.88 -2.03 -2.40
N GLN A 273 13.16 -1.14 -1.45
CA GLN A 273 13.71 -1.50 -0.13
C GLN A 273 12.75 -2.37 0.70
N ASN A 274 11.44 -2.15 0.58
CA ASN A 274 10.41 -2.95 1.26
C ASN A 274 9.58 -3.67 0.21
N GLN A 275 9.82 -4.96 0.02
CA GLN A 275 9.00 -5.82 -0.81
C GLN A 275 7.86 -6.42 0.03
N VAL A 276 6.65 -6.40 -0.53
CA VAL A 276 5.45 -6.96 0.14
C VAL A 276 5.47 -8.49 0.11
N LEU A 277 6.05 -9.07 -0.94
CA LEU A 277 6.20 -10.51 -1.13
C LEU A 277 7.66 -10.82 -1.47
N ASN A 278 8.28 -11.72 -0.71
CA ASN A 278 9.63 -12.20 -0.94
C ASN A 278 9.59 -13.70 -1.23
N VAL A 279 10.35 -14.14 -2.24
CA VAL A 279 10.54 -15.56 -2.57
C VAL A 279 11.91 -15.99 -2.06
N GLY A 280 11.99 -17.17 -1.47
CA GLY A 280 13.23 -17.86 -1.17
C GLY A 280 14.03 -17.24 0.00
N SER A 281 15.17 -16.69 -0.29
CA SER A 281 16.26 -16.33 0.63
C SER A 281 15.98 -15.26 1.71
N SER A 282 14.75 -14.82 1.90
CA SER A 282 14.38 -14.03 3.07
C SER A 282 14.16 -14.90 4.34
N ILE A 283 14.31 -16.22 4.23
CA ILE A 283 14.79 -17.05 5.35
C ILE A 283 16.34 -17.01 5.43
N LYS A 284 16.98 -15.92 4.97
CA LYS A 284 18.25 -15.58 5.62
C LYS A 284 17.82 -15.42 7.07
N GLU A 285 18.31 -16.35 7.93
CA GLU A 285 18.56 -15.96 9.29
C GLU A 285 18.99 -14.52 9.18
N ASP A 286 18.14 -13.59 9.62
CA ASP A 286 18.66 -12.36 10.11
C ASP A 286 19.82 -12.85 10.94
N LYS A 287 21.05 -12.76 10.39
CA LYS A 287 22.19 -12.71 11.26
C LYS A 287 21.69 -11.71 12.25
N GLU A 288 21.42 -12.17 13.45
CA GLU A 288 21.14 -11.31 14.55
C GLU A 288 22.22 -10.23 14.45
N VAL A 289 21.93 -9.20 13.69
CA VAL A 289 22.45 -7.89 14.00
C VAL A 289 21.93 -7.79 15.42
N PRO A 290 22.80 -7.92 16.43
CA PRO A 290 22.36 -7.95 17.81
C PRO A 290 21.39 -6.77 17.85
N CYS A 291 20.13 -7.06 18.05
CA CYS A 291 19.12 -6.05 18.27
C CYS A 291 19.59 -5.44 19.58
N THR A 292 20.54 -4.54 19.44
CA THR A 292 20.89 -3.59 20.48
C THR A 292 19.56 -2.93 20.66
N GLN A 293 18.80 -3.41 21.66
CA GLN A 293 17.58 -2.72 22.07
C GLN A 293 18.00 -1.27 22.13
N LEU A 294 17.47 -0.48 21.19
CA LEU A 294 17.74 0.95 21.16
C LEU A 294 17.21 1.50 22.48
N LYS A 295 18.04 1.43 23.51
CA LYS A 295 17.73 2.03 24.82
C LYS A 295 17.94 3.51 24.65
N PRO A 296 16.87 4.30 24.72
CA PRO A 296 17.00 5.74 24.65
C PRO A 296 18.00 6.21 25.72
N ARG A 297 18.93 7.09 25.36
CA ARG A 297 19.88 7.72 26.29
C ARG A 297 19.11 8.30 27.48
N GLN A 298 19.64 8.11 28.69
CA GLN A 298 19.01 8.67 29.89
C GLN A 298 19.11 10.20 29.87
N ARG A 299 18.01 10.86 30.24
CA ARG A 299 17.99 12.32 30.28
C ARG A 299 18.85 12.84 31.42
N PRO A 300 19.89 13.66 31.15
CA PRO A 300 20.66 14.30 32.20
C PRO A 300 19.81 15.36 32.95
N GLU A 301 20.23 15.73 34.14
CA GLU A 301 19.51 16.75 34.96
C GLU A 301 19.56 18.12 34.27
N PHE A 302 20.63 18.46 33.58
CA PHE A 302 20.84 19.72 32.86
C PHE A 302 21.16 19.41 31.39
N THR A 303 20.50 20.12 30.48
CA THR A 303 20.76 20.08 29.04
C THR A 303 20.96 21.50 28.53
N GLN A 304 21.80 21.67 27.51
CA GLN A 304 21.97 22.96 26.82
C GLN A 304 21.33 22.86 25.43
N GLY A 305 20.73 23.95 24.94
CA GLY A 305 20.09 23.96 23.66
C GLY A 305 19.85 25.35 23.10
N MET A 306 19.37 25.35 21.86
CA MET A 306 19.01 26.57 21.16
C MET A 306 17.55 26.57 20.77
N THR A 307 16.94 27.75 20.81
CA THR A 307 15.55 27.94 20.42
C THR A 307 15.45 28.74 19.13
N ARG A 308 14.76 28.21 18.15
CA ARG A 308 14.43 28.88 16.89
C ARG A 308 12.96 29.30 16.86
N LYS A 309 12.71 30.57 16.54
CA LYS A 309 11.35 31.09 16.25
C LYS A 309 11.07 30.99 14.75
N ILE A 310 9.94 30.40 14.39
CA ILE A 310 9.48 30.24 13.00
C ILE A 310 8.05 30.75 12.91
N GLU A 311 7.74 31.47 11.84
CA GLU A 311 6.38 31.87 11.53
C GLU A 311 5.70 30.77 10.73
N THR A 312 4.51 30.36 11.17
CA THR A 312 3.65 29.36 10.54
C THR A 312 2.25 29.92 10.36
N GLY A 313 1.46 29.34 9.48
CA GLY A 313 0.08 29.77 9.27
C GLY A 313 -0.82 29.74 10.52
N CYS A 314 -0.40 28.99 11.56
CA CYS A 314 -1.09 28.92 12.85
C CYS A 314 -0.50 29.87 13.91
N GLY A 315 0.55 30.65 13.58
CA GLY A 315 1.22 31.57 14.50
C GLY A 315 2.71 31.29 14.68
N HIS A 316 3.29 31.84 15.74
CA HIS A 316 4.71 31.69 16.03
C HIS A 316 4.99 30.34 16.67
N LEU A 317 5.78 29.50 16.02
CA LEU A 317 6.29 28.25 16.56
C LEU A 317 7.72 28.47 17.09
N TYR A 318 7.95 28.06 18.31
CA TYR A 318 9.27 28.00 18.92
C TYR A 318 9.72 26.55 18.98
N VAL A 319 10.84 26.23 18.35
CA VAL A 319 11.45 24.90 18.37
C VAL A 319 12.76 24.99 19.14
N THR A 320 12.82 24.29 20.27
CA THR A 320 14.02 24.18 21.09
C THR A 320 14.64 22.82 20.90
N ILE A 321 15.93 22.76 20.55
CA ILE A 321 16.69 21.52 20.44
C ILE A 321 17.81 21.58 21.44
N ASN A 322 17.86 20.59 22.32
CA ASN A 322 18.90 20.41 23.32
C ASN A 322 19.91 19.36 22.86
N TYR A 323 21.12 19.51 23.32
CA TYR A 323 22.27 18.68 23.00
C TYR A 323 22.89 18.07 24.26
N ASP A 324 23.48 16.91 24.08
CA ASP A 324 24.43 16.31 25.00
C ASP A 324 25.81 16.13 24.31
N SER A 325 26.71 15.37 24.92
CA SER A 325 28.03 15.10 24.36
C SER A 325 28.01 14.28 23.06
N GLU A 326 26.92 13.64 22.73
CA GLU A 326 26.78 12.77 21.55
C GLU A 326 25.99 13.44 20.42
N GLY A 327 25.47 14.66 20.65
CA GLY A 327 24.73 15.41 19.62
C GLY A 327 23.32 15.84 20.02
N PRO A 328 22.41 16.06 19.05
CA PRO A 328 21.03 16.41 19.35
C PRO A 328 20.37 15.34 20.22
N PHE A 329 19.72 15.77 21.29
CA PHE A 329 19.23 14.88 22.32
C PHE A 329 17.71 14.91 22.51
N GLU A 330 17.12 16.12 22.58
CA GLU A 330 15.70 16.29 22.75
C GLU A 330 15.18 17.54 22.04
N LEU A 331 13.92 17.51 21.66
CA LEU A 331 13.23 18.60 20.97
C LEU A 331 11.96 18.97 21.71
N PHE A 332 11.78 20.26 21.94
CA PHE A 332 10.56 20.84 22.48
C PHE A 332 9.96 21.82 21.50
N THR A 333 8.64 21.87 21.46
CA THR A 333 7.91 22.86 20.68
C THR A 333 6.95 23.64 21.56
N THR A 334 6.89 24.94 21.32
CA THR A 334 5.90 25.81 21.96
C THR A 334 5.27 26.67 20.89
N MET A 335 3.96 26.59 20.74
CA MET A 335 3.21 27.51 19.88
C MET A 335 2.67 28.65 20.77
N GLY A 336 2.94 29.91 20.37
CA GLY A 336 2.51 31.07 21.14
C GLY A 336 1.03 30.96 21.52
N LYS A 337 0.28 31.85 21.88
CA LYS A 337 -1.08 31.92 22.47
C LYS A 337 -2.16 30.90 21.98
N VAL A 338 -1.80 29.84 21.26
CA VAL A 338 -2.72 28.83 20.74
C VAL A 338 -2.67 27.59 21.61
N GLY A 339 -3.77 27.31 22.30
CA GLY A 339 -4.03 26.01 22.94
C GLY A 339 -4.81 25.08 22.00
N GLY A 340 -5.11 23.87 22.43
CA GLY A 340 -5.96 22.91 21.72
C GLY A 340 -5.23 21.90 20.83
N CYS A 341 -5.89 21.40 19.80
CA CYS A 341 -5.41 20.27 18.98
C CYS A 341 -4.04 20.49 18.34
N ALA A 342 -3.73 21.72 17.89
CA ALA A 342 -2.44 22.02 17.26
C ALA A 342 -1.29 21.89 18.25
N SER A 343 -1.45 22.38 19.48
CA SER A 343 -0.44 22.26 20.54
C SER A 343 -0.23 20.81 20.96
N ALA A 344 -1.29 20.03 21.11
CA ALA A 344 -1.21 18.61 21.48
C ALA A 344 -0.50 17.78 20.40
N GLN A 345 -0.80 18.03 19.13
CA GLN A 345 -0.11 17.35 18.03
C GLN A 345 1.38 17.70 17.96
N LEU A 346 1.71 18.98 18.16
CA LEU A 346 3.11 19.42 18.18
C LEU A 346 3.89 18.81 19.35
N GLU A 347 3.26 18.70 20.52
CA GLU A 347 3.86 18.02 21.68
C GLU A 347 4.08 16.53 21.38
N ALA A 348 3.13 15.85 20.77
CA ALA A 348 3.29 14.44 20.36
C ALA A 348 4.45 14.25 19.36
N ILE A 349 4.54 15.12 18.35
CA ILE A 349 5.67 15.09 17.39
C ILE A 349 6.98 15.34 18.13
N ALA A 350 7.04 16.35 19.01
CA ALA A 350 8.25 16.68 19.75
C ALA A 350 8.73 15.53 20.65
N ARG A 351 7.81 14.84 21.31
CA ARG A 351 8.12 13.67 22.15
C ARG A 351 8.66 12.50 21.31
N LEU A 352 8.05 12.21 20.14
CA LEU A 352 8.53 11.17 19.23
C LEU A 352 9.91 11.52 18.65
N VAL A 353 10.12 12.76 18.21
CA VAL A 353 11.42 13.22 17.73
C VAL A 353 12.48 13.09 18.83
N SER A 354 12.16 13.51 20.07
CA SER A 354 13.06 13.35 21.22
C SER A 354 13.39 11.88 21.50
N LEU A 355 12.44 10.98 21.40
CA LEU A 355 12.67 9.55 21.54
C LEU A 355 13.62 9.03 20.46
N CYS A 356 13.40 9.42 19.20
CA CYS A 356 14.27 9.05 18.07
C CYS A 356 15.70 9.56 18.27
N LEU A 357 15.88 10.84 18.62
CA LEU A 357 17.19 11.44 18.88
C LEU A 357 17.92 10.74 20.03
N ARG A 358 17.22 10.45 21.12
CA ARG A 358 17.77 9.69 22.26
C ARG A 358 18.14 8.27 21.91
N SER A 359 17.50 7.71 20.89
CA SER A 359 17.79 6.37 20.37
C SER A 359 18.85 6.38 19.27
N ASN A 360 19.59 7.48 19.11
CA ASN A 360 20.65 7.66 18.12
C ASN A 360 20.20 7.51 16.66
N ILE A 361 18.94 7.82 16.38
CA ILE A 361 18.46 7.96 15.01
C ILE A 361 18.95 9.31 14.48
N ASP A 362 19.52 9.28 13.27
CA ASP A 362 20.07 10.46 12.61
C ASP A 362 19.01 11.57 12.48
N SER A 363 19.41 12.80 12.86
CA SER A 363 18.56 13.98 12.78
C SER A 363 18.10 14.30 11.35
N ASP A 364 18.94 14.02 10.34
CA ASP A 364 18.60 14.25 8.93
C ASP A 364 17.57 13.23 8.44
N GLU A 365 17.59 11.99 8.94
CA GLU A 365 16.56 11.00 8.65
C GLU A 365 15.20 11.41 9.24
N ILE A 366 15.21 11.89 10.50
CA ILE A 366 14.01 12.41 11.16
C ILE A 366 13.46 13.62 10.40
N ALA A 367 14.34 14.55 9.99
CA ALA A 367 13.96 15.72 9.23
C ALA A 367 13.31 15.35 7.89
N ARG A 368 13.83 14.33 7.20
CA ARG A 368 13.30 13.83 5.93
C ARG A 368 11.86 13.33 6.06
N GLN A 369 11.51 12.68 7.17
CA GLN A 369 10.16 12.18 7.41
C GLN A 369 9.14 13.31 7.67
N LEU A 370 9.57 14.43 8.24
CA LEU A 370 8.70 15.55 8.59
C LEU A 370 8.63 16.63 7.48
N LYS A 371 9.61 16.64 6.58
CA LYS A 371 9.75 17.65 5.52
C LYS A 371 8.62 17.55 4.50
N ALA A 372 8.17 18.69 3.99
CA ALA A 372 7.13 18.83 2.98
C ALA A 372 5.74 18.30 3.35
N ILE A 373 5.49 17.90 4.60
CA ILE A 373 4.13 17.66 5.09
C ILE A 373 3.34 18.97 4.96
N ARG A 374 2.17 18.92 4.34
CA ARG A 374 1.34 20.09 4.07
C ARG A 374 0.15 20.18 5.01
N CYS A 375 -0.15 21.41 5.46
CA CYS A 375 -1.40 21.74 6.14
C CYS A 375 -2.22 22.74 5.31
N PRO A 376 -3.48 23.01 5.66
CA PRO A 376 -4.32 23.98 4.93
C PRO A 376 -3.81 25.44 4.96
N SER A 377 -2.85 25.77 5.83
CA SER A 377 -2.36 27.14 6.04
C SER A 377 -0.83 27.23 5.86
N PRO A 378 -0.28 27.01 4.65
CA PRO A 378 1.14 27.22 4.39
C PRO A 378 1.48 28.71 4.48
N MET A 379 2.72 29.06 4.87
CA MET A 379 3.15 30.44 5.06
C MET A 379 4.59 30.66 4.58
N TRP A 380 4.87 31.85 4.05
CA TRP A 380 6.25 32.25 3.73
C TRP A 380 6.95 32.77 4.98
N ASN A 381 8.13 32.24 5.28
CA ASN A 381 8.97 32.68 6.38
C ASN A 381 10.38 32.99 5.84
N LYS A 382 10.77 34.25 5.85
CA LYS A 382 12.12 34.73 5.41
C LYS A 382 12.56 34.18 4.03
N GLY A 383 11.64 34.13 3.06
CA GLY A 383 11.93 33.70 1.69
C GLY A 383 11.80 32.18 1.45
N GLU A 384 11.48 31.39 2.48
CA GLU A 384 11.21 29.96 2.38
C GLU A 384 9.72 29.67 2.66
N MET A 385 9.11 28.79 1.86
CA MET A 385 7.73 28.35 2.13
C MET A 385 7.73 27.28 3.20
N VAL A 386 7.09 27.55 4.34
CA VAL A 386 6.82 26.60 5.41
C VAL A 386 5.44 25.99 5.15
N THR A 387 5.41 24.69 4.81
CA THR A 387 4.18 24.02 4.36
C THR A 387 3.31 23.55 5.51
N SER A 388 3.89 23.36 6.70
CA SER A 388 3.18 23.01 7.95
C SER A 388 4.08 23.20 9.18
N CYS A 389 3.52 23.00 10.37
CA CYS A 389 4.28 22.98 11.62
C CYS A 389 5.28 21.80 11.68
N ALA A 390 4.95 20.65 11.09
CA ALA A 390 5.86 19.52 10.96
C ALA A 390 7.07 19.85 10.04
N ASP A 391 6.81 20.49 8.90
CA ASP A 391 7.86 20.99 8.00
C ASP A 391 8.75 22.05 8.70
N ALA A 392 8.18 22.89 9.57
CA ALA A 392 8.94 23.84 10.36
C ALA A 392 9.92 23.16 11.34
N ILE A 393 9.50 22.04 11.96
CA ILE A 393 10.36 21.21 12.82
C ILE A 393 11.50 20.60 11.98
N ALA A 394 11.18 19.99 10.83
CA ALA A 394 12.17 19.41 9.92
C ALA A 394 13.26 20.42 9.53
N ARG A 395 12.85 21.61 9.09
CA ARG A 395 13.79 22.71 8.73
C ARG A 395 14.58 23.24 9.91
N SER A 396 14.09 23.04 11.12
CA SER A 396 14.87 23.37 12.32
C SER A 396 15.93 22.30 12.55
N LEU A 397 15.60 21.03 12.48
CA LEU A 397 16.59 19.94 12.60
C LEU A 397 17.69 20.09 11.56
N GLU A 398 17.39 20.29 10.28
CA GLU A 398 18.37 20.51 9.22
C GLU A 398 19.32 21.70 9.47
N LYS A 399 18.82 22.80 10.05
CA LYS A 399 19.66 23.96 10.36
C LYS A 399 20.51 23.75 11.59
N PHE A 400 20.04 22.96 12.54
CA PHE A 400 20.79 22.65 13.75
C PHE A 400 21.90 21.61 13.50
N SER A 401 21.73 20.67 12.57
CA SER A 401 22.76 19.72 12.18
C SER A 401 23.98 20.40 11.50
N GLN A 402 23.78 21.62 10.97
CA GLN A 402 24.85 22.42 10.33
C GLN A 402 25.63 23.31 11.31
N ILE A 403 25.19 23.42 12.58
CA ILE A 403 25.85 24.23 13.59
C ILE A 403 26.83 23.32 14.36
N GLU A 404 28.13 23.55 14.21
CA GLU A 404 29.13 22.83 15.02
C GLU A 404 28.80 23.00 16.51
N PRO A 405 28.85 21.92 17.30
CA PRO A 405 28.65 22.02 18.74
C PRO A 405 29.72 22.96 19.31
N VAL A 406 29.29 24.04 19.95
CA VAL A 406 30.19 24.94 20.68
C VAL A 406 30.93 24.09 21.69
N ASN A 407 32.24 24.00 21.53
CA ASN A 407 33.14 23.20 22.35
C ASN A 407 33.07 23.67 23.82
N ILE A 408 32.30 22.92 24.65
CA ILE A 408 32.10 23.24 26.08
C ILE A 408 33.14 22.48 26.93
N ALA A 409 34.37 22.44 26.44
CA ALA A 409 35.51 22.04 27.25
C ALA A 409 36.09 23.28 27.93
N GLY A 410 35.49 23.77 29.01
CA GLY A 410 36.04 24.92 29.71
C GLY A 410 35.23 25.50 30.86
N MET A 411 34.24 24.80 31.39
CA MET A 411 33.60 25.22 32.64
C MET A 411 33.60 24.08 33.65
N GLU A 412 34.78 23.88 34.27
CA GLU A 412 34.86 23.15 35.52
C GLU A 412 34.10 23.91 36.61
N SER A 413 33.31 23.15 37.28
CA SER A 413 32.48 23.49 38.42
C SER A 413 33.23 24.25 39.53
N ASN A 414 32.98 25.52 39.67
CA ASN A 414 33.21 26.25 40.91
C ASN A 414 31.85 26.73 41.48
N THR A 415 31.24 25.87 42.23
CA THR A 415 30.11 26.29 43.11
C THR A 415 30.09 25.44 44.35
N GLN A 416 30.98 25.79 45.30
CA GLN A 416 30.65 25.69 46.71
C GLN A 416 29.75 26.86 47.02
N THR A 417 28.46 26.64 47.12
CA THR A 417 27.54 27.51 47.84
C THR A 417 26.58 26.64 48.67
N THR A 418 26.90 26.58 49.92
CA THR A 418 26.09 26.07 50.99
C THR A 418 24.80 26.86 51.05
N ALA A 419 23.71 26.36 50.48
CA ALA A 419 22.35 26.81 50.73
C ALA A 419 21.65 25.78 51.58
N LYS A 420 21.33 26.14 52.84
CA LYS A 420 20.49 25.35 53.73
C LYS A 420 19.13 25.03 53.08
N PRO A 421 18.64 23.82 53.17
CA PRO A 421 17.33 23.47 52.62
C PRO A 421 16.21 24.17 53.44
N ARG A 422 15.36 24.93 52.76
CA ARG A 422 14.10 25.42 53.31
C ARG A 422 13.11 24.23 53.51
N PRO A 423 12.44 24.15 54.67
CA PRO A 423 11.50 23.07 54.90
C PRO A 423 10.30 23.17 53.97
N ARG A 424 10.06 22.13 53.19
CA ARG A 424 8.80 21.98 52.44
C ARG A 424 7.64 21.82 53.42
N LYS A 425 6.69 22.77 53.43
CA LYS A 425 5.38 22.59 54.05
C LYS A 425 4.63 21.49 53.29
N LYS A 426 4.48 20.33 53.90
CA LYS A 426 3.55 19.29 53.47
C LYS A 426 2.12 19.80 53.70
N MET A 427 1.39 20.14 52.65
CA MET A 427 -0.07 20.14 52.68
C MET A 427 -0.53 18.78 52.20
N SER A 428 -0.82 17.89 53.10
CA SER A 428 -1.46 16.60 52.81
C SER A 428 -2.96 16.78 52.89
N GLY A 429 -3.62 16.83 51.72
CA GLY A 429 -5.05 16.60 51.62
C GLY A 429 -5.29 15.13 51.32
N THR A 430 -6.35 14.57 51.82
CA THR A 430 -6.83 13.22 51.47
C THR A 430 -7.94 13.30 50.45
N CYS A 431 -7.95 12.39 49.50
CA CYS A 431 -8.97 12.29 48.46
C CYS A 431 -10.34 11.99 49.09
N PRO A 432 -11.39 12.76 48.73
CA PRO A 432 -12.71 12.55 49.29
C PRO A 432 -13.37 11.23 48.86
N GLU A 433 -12.92 10.61 47.76
CA GLU A 433 -13.50 9.37 47.25
C GLU A 433 -12.78 8.11 47.72
N CYS A 434 -11.45 8.12 47.82
CA CYS A 434 -10.70 6.90 48.14
C CYS A 434 -9.77 7.04 49.36
N GLY A 435 -9.69 8.20 49.98
CA GLY A 435 -8.83 8.43 51.15
C GLY A 435 -7.32 8.51 50.92
N SER A 436 -6.87 8.37 49.64
CA SER A 436 -5.45 8.44 49.30
C SER A 436 -4.93 9.89 49.24
N THR A 437 -3.62 10.07 49.31
CA THR A 437 -3.00 11.40 49.25
C THR A 437 -3.22 12.08 47.91
N ILE A 438 -3.70 13.34 47.94
CA ILE A 438 -3.93 14.19 46.78
C ILE A 438 -2.62 14.91 46.41
N GLN A 439 -2.39 15.07 45.11
CA GLN A 439 -1.25 15.81 44.54
C GLN A 439 -1.75 17.02 43.77
N HIS A 440 -0.99 18.11 43.79
CA HIS A 440 -1.20 19.28 42.94
C HIS A 440 -0.49 19.03 41.59
N VAL A 441 -1.26 18.92 40.53
CA VAL A 441 -0.74 18.76 39.14
C VAL A 441 -1.39 19.85 38.30
N GLU A 442 -0.60 20.72 37.72
CA GLU A 442 -1.03 21.78 36.78
C GLU A 442 -2.15 22.71 37.29
N GLY A 443 -2.15 22.99 38.58
CA GLY A 443 -3.16 23.86 39.19
C GLY A 443 -4.40 23.16 39.72
N CYS A 444 -4.54 21.86 39.51
CA CYS A 444 -5.62 21.03 39.99
C CYS A 444 -5.17 20.09 41.10
N LEU A 445 -6.08 19.75 42.01
CA LEU A 445 -5.90 18.68 42.99
C LEU A 445 -6.30 17.36 42.36
N THR A 446 -5.34 16.43 42.16
CA THR A 446 -5.62 15.13 41.58
C THR A 446 -5.25 13.97 42.50
N CYS A 447 -6.03 12.92 42.47
CA CYS A 447 -5.75 11.68 43.18
C CYS A 447 -5.17 10.66 42.22
N PRO A 448 -3.89 10.24 42.38
CA PRO A 448 -3.27 9.27 41.47
C PRO A 448 -3.84 7.85 41.61
N ASN A 449 -4.60 7.57 42.69
CA ASN A 449 -5.11 6.23 42.95
C ASN A 449 -6.49 5.97 42.33
N CYS A 450 -7.41 6.97 42.32
CA CYS A 450 -8.76 6.78 41.79
C CYS A 450 -9.11 7.74 40.64
N GLY A 451 -8.19 8.62 40.21
CA GLY A 451 -8.42 9.56 39.12
C GLY A 451 -9.29 10.78 39.50
N TRP A 452 -9.72 10.94 40.77
CA TRP A 452 -10.48 12.09 41.19
C TRP A 452 -9.68 13.38 40.99
N SER A 453 -10.31 14.41 40.43
CA SER A 453 -9.68 15.71 40.16
C SER A 453 -10.60 16.85 40.48
N LYS A 454 -10.05 17.92 41.07
CA LYS A 454 -10.73 19.18 41.35
C LYS A 454 -9.80 20.35 41.01
N CYS A 455 -10.16 21.12 39.99
CA CYS A 455 -9.47 22.36 39.58
C CYS A 455 -10.02 23.58 40.31
#